data_4c8e89324239c81c4b360a2e53ac6525
#
_entry.id   4c8e89324239c81c4b360a2e53ac6525
#
_cell.length_a   1.000
_cell.length_b   1.000
_cell.length_c   1.000
_cell.angle_alpha   90.00
_cell.angle_beta   90.00
_cell.angle_gamma   90.00
#
_symmetry.space_group_name_H-M   'P 1'
#
loop_
_entity.id
_entity.type
_entity.pdbx_description
1 polymer ?
#
loop_
_entity_poly.entity_id
_entity_poly.type
_entity_poly.pdbx_seq_one_letter_code
_entity_poly.pdbx_strand_id
1 'polypeptide(L)'
;MGRKRTRTWMYLYLSIACMIFISLAGCATLKEMGAKRETCEYFTTAQKLLDQGDYKGSLRENEKVLSLYDNIPPGDEALFNIGLIYAHYGYPKRDYKKSLDLFKRLVKTFPQSPLAGQAKLWIGILRENERLNREIEELNKTIKKSKQVDIEIEEKKKELSK
;
A
#
# COMPACT_ATOMS: atom_id res chain seq x y z
N MET A 1 -1.79 -68.72 18.18
CA MET A 1 -0.84 -67.77 18.73
C MET A 1 -0.49 -66.60 17.79
N GLY A 2 -0.96 -66.54 16.54
CA GLY A 2 -0.60 -65.49 15.53
C GLY A 2 -1.32 -64.15 15.65
N ARG A 3 -2.55 -64.07 16.19
CA ARG A 3 -3.41 -62.88 16.19
C ARG A 3 -2.97 -61.74 17.11
N LYS A 4 -2.22 -62.02 18.17
CA LYS A 4 -1.71 -60.98 19.11
C LYS A 4 -0.48 -60.25 18.50
N ARG A 5 0.33 -60.99 17.75
CA ARG A 5 1.56 -60.44 17.14
C ARG A 5 1.30 -59.43 16.02
N THR A 6 0.26 -59.63 15.20
CA THR A 6 -0.13 -58.71 14.13
C THR A 6 -0.72 -57.41 14.66
N ARG A 7 -1.46 -57.44 15.81
CA ARG A 7 -2.01 -56.22 16.42
C ARG A 7 -0.92 -55.33 17.01
N THR A 8 0.14 -55.88 17.63
CA THR A 8 1.27 -55.09 18.16
C THR A 8 2.04 -54.41 17.03
N TRP A 9 2.26 -55.07 15.90
CA TRP A 9 2.95 -54.47 14.76
C TRP A 9 2.09 -53.38 14.11
N MET A 10 0.80 -53.53 14.06
CA MET A 10 -0.14 -52.50 13.55
C MET A 10 -0.11 -51.24 14.41
N TYR A 11 -0.09 -51.36 15.73
CA TYR A 11 0.05 -50.20 16.63
C TYR A 11 1.41 -49.50 16.51
N LEU A 12 2.47 -50.28 16.26
CA LEU A 12 3.82 -49.73 16.00
C LEU A 12 3.87 -48.92 14.70
N TYR A 13 3.27 -49.38 13.62
CA TYR A 13 3.19 -48.64 12.38
C TYR A 13 2.31 -47.40 12.51
N LEU A 14 1.20 -47.48 13.22
CA LEU A 14 0.31 -46.35 13.49
C LEU A 14 1.03 -45.27 14.34
N SER A 15 1.79 -45.64 15.33
CA SER A 15 2.57 -44.71 16.17
C SER A 15 3.69 -44.02 15.39
N ILE A 16 4.39 -44.74 14.53
CA ILE A 16 5.43 -44.20 13.65
C ILE A 16 4.84 -43.25 12.63
N ALA A 17 3.72 -43.63 11.99
CA ALA A 17 3.00 -42.78 11.04
C ALA A 17 2.50 -41.47 11.70
N CYS A 18 1.98 -41.55 12.92
CA CYS A 18 1.54 -40.40 13.70
C CYS A 18 2.70 -39.47 14.07
N MET A 19 3.85 -40.02 14.47
CA MET A 19 5.09 -39.26 14.76
C MET A 19 5.61 -38.53 13.50
N ILE A 20 5.60 -39.19 12.33
CA ILE A 20 5.99 -38.57 11.06
C ILE A 20 5.02 -37.44 10.70
N PHE A 21 3.71 -37.64 10.89
CA PHE A 21 2.70 -36.61 10.60
C PHE A 21 2.86 -35.38 11.52
N ILE A 22 3.13 -35.58 12.79
CA ILE A 22 3.38 -34.50 13.77
C ILE A 22 4.66 -33.72 13.41
N SER A 23 5.73 -34.42 12.98
CA SER A 23 6.99 -33.76 12.62
C SER A 23 6.86 -32.92 11.32
N LEU A 24 6.07 -33.38 10.34
CA LEU A 24 5.82 -32.63 9.11
C LEU A 24 4.92 -31.41 9.35
N ALA A 25 3.89 -31.53 10.19
CA ALA A 25 3.01 -30.43 10.57
C ALA A 25 3.75 -29.35 11.40
N GLY A 26 4.67 -29.75 12.28
CA GLY A 26 5.44 -28.83 13.15
C GLY A 26 6.37 -27.90 12.38
N CYS A 27 6.99 -28.35 11.30
CA CYS A 27 7.90 -27.52 10.51
C CYS A 27 7.17 -26.42 9.72
N ALA A 28 5.95 -26.66 9.26
CA ALA A 28 5.15 -25.68 8.51
C ALA A 28 4.71 -24.52 9.41
N THR A 29 4.24 -24.82 10.62
CA THR A 29 3.78 -23.82 11.60
C THR A 29 4.90 -22.93 12.12
N LEU A 30 6.10 -23.48 12.35
CA LEU A 30 7.26 -22.71 12.80
C LEU A 30 7.74 -21.72 11.72
N LYS A 31 7.72 -22.12 10.46
CA LYS A 31 8.09 -21.25 9.33
C LYS A 31 7.09 -20.09 9.16
N GLU A 32 5.80 -20.37 9.29
CA GLU A 32 4.73 -19.37 9.20
C GLU A 32 4.80 -18.37 10.37
N MET A 33 5.06 -18.83 11.59
CA MET A 33 5.26 -17.96 12.75
C MET A 33 6.50 -17.08 12.60
N GLY A 34 7.59 -17.59 12.03
CA GLY A 34 8.80 -16.82 11.73
C GLY A 34 8.53 -15.71 10.71
N ALA A 35 7.88 -16.02 9.61
CA ALA A 35 7.52 -15.07 8.57
C ALA A 35 6.59 -13.95 9.09
N LYS A 36 5.61 -14.31 9.91
CA LYS A 36 4.69 -13.35 10.53
C LYS A 36 5.42 -12.40 11.49
N ARG A 37 6.39 -12.91 12.27
CA ARG A 37 7.19 -12.10 13.19
C ARG A 37 8.08 -11.10 12.42
N GLU A 38 8.74 -11.57 11.39
CA GLU A 38 9.60 -10.75 10.53
C GLU A 38 8.79 -9.63 9.83
N THR A 39 7.61 -9.94 9.32
CA THR A 39 6.71 -8.96 8.71
C THR A 39 6.25 -7.91 9.71
N CYS A 40 5.93 -8.30 10.93
CA CYS A 40 5.56 -7.37 12.01
C CYS A 40 6.73 -6.43 12.35
N GLU A 41 7.96 -6.92 12.31
CA GLU A 41 9.16 -6.11 12.53
C GLU A 41 9.36 -5.08 11.41
N TYR A 42 9.14 -5.44 10.14
CA TYR A 42 9.21 -4.50 9.03
C TYR A 42 8.17 -3.39 9.16
N PHE A 43 6.91 -3.69 9.48
CA PHE A 43 5.89 -2.67 9.67
C PHE A 43 6.16 -1.77 10.88
N THR A 44 6.61 -2.34 12.00
CA THR A 44 6.97 -1.56 13.18
C THR A 44 8.13 -0.61 12.88
N THR A 45 9.14 -1.07 12.15
CA THR A 45 10.27 -0.27 11.71
C THR A 45 9.83 0.81 10.73
N ALA A 46 8.97 0.46 9.77
CA ALA A 46 8.42 1.41 8.80
C ALA A 46 7.64 2.53 9.48
N GLN A 47 6.81 2.21 10.47
CA GLN A 47 6.06 3.21 11.24
C GLN A 47 6.98 4.13 12.01
N LYS A 48 7.97 3.59 12.73
CA LYS A 48 8.96 4.38 13.46
C LYS A 48 9.73 5.34 12.56
N LEU A 49 10.13 4.89 11.38
CA LEU A 49 10.81 5.72 10.39
C LEU A 49 9.89 6.83 9.85
N LEU A 50 8.62 6.52 9.62
CA LEU A 50 7.61 7.49 9.21
C LEU A 50 7.43 8.58 10.27
N ASP A 51 7.32 8.22 11.53
CA ASP A 51 7.18 9.14 12.67
C ASP A 51 8.41 10.06 12.82
N GLN A 52 9.58 9.60 12.42
CA GLN A 52 10.82 10.35 12.36
C GLN A 52 10.96 11.24 11.10
N GLY A 53 10.01 11.14 10.16
CA GLY A 53 10.09 11.84 8.87
C GLY A 53 11.00 11.16 7.84
N ASP A 54 11.54 9.98 8.12
CA ASP A 54 12.28 9.18 7.12
C ASP A 54 11.31 8.40 6.22
N TYR A 55 10.65 9.14 5.33
CA TYR A 55 9.72 8.58 4.35
C TYR A 55 10.38 7.53 3.44
N LYS A 56 11.65 7.72 3.08
CA LYS A 56 12.36 6.77 2.22
C LYS A 56 12.66 5.47 2.97
N GLY A 57 13.05 5.55 4.22
CA GLY A 57 13.26 4.39 5.08
C GLY A 57 11.96 3.61 5.25
N SER A 58 10.88 4.31 5.58
CA SER A 58 9.56 3.71 5.71
C SER A 58 9.08 3.03 4.42
N LEU A 59 9.27 3.67 3.26
CA LEU A 59 8.97 3.05 1.96
C LEU A 59 9.74 1.74 1.76
N ARG A 60 11.06 1.72 2.00
CA ARG A 60 11.87 0.52 1.84
C ARG A 60 11.37 -0.66 2.68
N GLU A 61 10.98 -0.40 3.93
CA GLU A 61 10.48 -1.47 4.81
C GLU A 61 9.12 -2.02 4.32
N ASN A 62 8.20 -1.16 3.91
CA ASN A 62 6.93 -1.60 3.31
C ASN A 62 7.14 -2.30 1.95
N GLU A 63 8.08 -1.84 1.12
CA GLU A 63 8.41 -2.47 -0.17
C GLU A 63 9.01 -3.86 0.00
N LYS A 64 9.78 -4.13 1.07
CA LYS A 64 10.24 -5.48 1.41
C LYS A 64 9.05 -6.42 1.65
N VAL A 65 8.08 -5.99 2.46
CA VAL A 65 6.87 -6.78 2.70
C VAL A 65 6.12 -7.02 1.40
N LEU A 66 5.92 -5.98 0.59
CA LEU A 66 5.22 -6.10 -0.68
C LEU A 66 5.93 -7.05 -1.64
N SER A 67 7.27 -7.07 -1.66
CA SER A 67 8.04 -7.99 -2.51
C SER A 67 7.86 -9.46 -2.11
N LEU A 68 7.60 -9.74 -0.84
CA LEU A 68 7.37 -11.08 -0.33
C LEU A 68 5.90 -11.53 -0.45
N TYR A 69 4.97 -10.57 -0.39
CA TYR A 69 3.52 -10.82 -0.26
C TYR A 69 2.70 -10.04 -1.31
N ASP A 70 3.12 -10.06 -2.57
CA ASP A 70 2.54 -9.24 -3.64
C ASP A 70 1.04 -9.43 -3.85
N ASN A 71 0.55 -10.68 -3.73
CA ASN A 71 -0.84 -11.07 -4.04
C ASN A 71 -1.53 -11.80 -2.87
N ILE A 72 -0.91 -11.84 -1.71
CA ILE A 72 -1.45 -12.44 -0.49
C ILE A 72 -1.22 -11.50 0.70
N PRO A 73 -2.06 -11.55 1.75
CA PRO A 73 -1.79 -10.81 2.97
C PRO A 73 -0.42 -11.16 3.58
N PRO A 74 0.31 -10.16 4.12
CA PRO A 74 -0.08 -8.78 4.37
C PRO A 74 0.34 -7.77 3.28
N GLY A 75 0.41 -8.17 2.02
CA GLY A 75 0.71 -7.29 0.90
C GLY A 75 -0.30 -6.15 0.73
N ASP A 76 -1.55 -6.35 1.15
CA ASP A 76 -2.58 -5.31 1.21
C ASP A 76 -2.21 -4.19 2.17
N GLU A 77 -1.70 -4.50 3.37
CA GLU A 77 -1.22 -3.52 4.34
C GLU A 77 -0.01 -2.75 3.79
N ALA A 78 0.94 -3.45 3.16
CA ALA A 78 2.08 -2.81 2.53
C ALA A 78 1.67 -1.84 1.41
N LEU A 79 0.76 -2.25 0.52
CA LEU A 79 0.21 -1.37 -0.52
C LEU A 79 -0.47 -0.14 0.06
N PHE A 80 -1.25 -0.32 1.13
CA PHE A 80 -1.94 0.76 1.81
C PHE A 80 -0.96 1.77 2.39
N ASN A 81 0.03 1.30 3.14
CA ASN A 81 1.05 2.13 3.78
C ASN A 81 1.90 2.90 2.74
N ILE A 82 2.35 2.23 1.67
CA ILE A 82 3.09 2.89 0.58
C ILE A 82 2.21 3.96 -0.07
N GLY A 83 0.93 3.68 -0.29
CA GLY A 83 -0.04 4.66 -0.82
C GLY A 83 -0.17 5.89 0.07
N LEU A 84 -0.27 5.71 1.39
CA LEU A 84 -0.32 6.80 2.36
C LEU A 84 0.96 7.65 2.35
N ILE A 85 2.14 7.01 2.27
CA ILE A 85 3.41 7.73 2.24
C ILE A 85 3.50 8.63 0.99
N TYR A 86 3.09 8.13 -0.20
CA TYR A 86 3.08 8.96 -1.41
C TYR A 86 2.04 10.08 -1.37
N ALA A 87 0.97 9.96 -0.58
CA ALA A 87 -0.01 11.02 -0.37
C ALA A 87 0.39 11.99 0.75
N HIS A 88 1.39 11.66 1.58
CA HIS A 88 1.73 12.41 2.78
C HIS A 88 2.25 13.81 2.47
N TYR A 89 1.66 14.84 3.10
CA TYR A 89 2.00 16.26 2.85
C TYR A 89 3.47 16.59 3.15
N GLY A 90 4.06 15.94 4.15
CA GLY A 90 5.47 16.15 4.56
C GLY A 90 6.48 15.41 3.69
N TYR A 91 6.04 14.53 2.78
CA TYR A 91 6.96 13.81 1.90
C TYR A 91 7.40 14.69 0.73
N PRO A 92 8.69 15.06 0.60
CA PRO A 92 9.16 15.96 -0.46
C PRO A 92 8.95 15.40 -1.88
N LYS A 93 8.85 14.07 -2.00
CA LYS A 93 8.59 13.35 -3.25
C LYS A 93 7.17 12.77 -3.29
N ARG A 94 6.20 13.48 -2.69
CA ARG A 94 4.79 13.09 -2.76
C ARG A 94 4.33 12.97 -4.19
N ASP A 95 3.54 11.94 -4.44
CA ASP A 95 3.01 11.63 -5.77
C ASP A 95 1.58 11.08 -5.61
N TYR A 96 0.61 11.97 -5.76
CA TYR A 96 -0.80 11.62 -5.62
C TYR A 96 -1.27 10.63 -6.69
N LYS A 97 -0.69 10.68 -7.90
CA LYS A 97 -1.01 9.73 -8.97
C LYS A 97 -0.52 8.32 -8.59
N LYS A 98 0.72 8.20 -8.13
CA LYS A 98 1.27 6.92 -7.65
C LYS A 98 0.50 6.38 -6.45
N SER A 99 0.14 7.25 -5.50
CA SER A 99 -0.73 6.89 -4.37
C SER A 99 -2.08 6.34 -4.85
N LEU A 100 -2.73 7.03 -5.78
CA LEU A 100 -4.01 6.62 -6.38
C LEU A 100 -3.92 5.24 -7.05
N ASP A 101 -2.83 4.98 -7.79
CA ASP A 101 -2.63 3.70 -8.47
C ASP A 101 -2.37 2.55 -7.48
N LEU A 102 -1.67 2.81 -6.37
CA LEU A 102 -1.46 1.84 -5.29
C LEU A 102 -2.79 1.48 -4.59
N PHE A 103 -3.63 2.45 -4.25
CA PHE A 103 -4.94 2.17 -3.67
C PHE A 103 -5.87 1.43 -4.64
N LYS A 104 -5.86 1.76 -5.93
CA LYS A 104 -6.60 1.00 -6.95
C LYS A 104 -6.10 -0.43 -7.05
N ARG A 105 -4.78 -0.65 -7.00
CA ARG A 105 -4.17 -1.98 -6.99
C ARG A 105 -4.64 -2.77 -5.78
N LEU A 106 -4.61 -2.18 -4.57
CA LEU A 106 -5.09 -2.81 -3.35
C LEU A 106 -6.54 -3.29 -3.51
N VAL A 107 -7.45 -2.40 -3.93
CA VAL A 107 -8.88 -2.76 -4.10
C VAL A 107 -9.08 -3.86 -5.15
N LYS A 108 -8.26 -3.88 -6.20
CA LYS A 108 -8.32 -4.89 -7.27
C LYS A 108 -7.77 -6.24 -6.81
N THR A 109 -6.60 -6.23 -6.15
CA THR A 109 -5.89 -7.47 -5.77
C THR A 109 -6.44 -8.09 -4.50
N PHE A 110 -6.89 -7.25 -3.56
CA PHE A 110 -7.37 -7.66 -2.24
C PHE A 110 -8.80 -7.14 -1.95
N PRO A 111 -9.81 -7.55 -2.74
CA PRO A 111 -11.16 -7.01 -2.59
C PRO A 111 -11.82 -7.33 -1.24
N GLN A 112 -11.35 -8.38 -0.55
CA GLN A 112 -11.85 -8.82 0.76
C GLN A 112 -11.01 -8.27 1.93
N SER A 113 -9.97 -7.48 1.66
CA SER A 113 -9.17 -6.86 2.71
C SER A 113 -10.00 -5.86 3.51
N PRO A 114 -9.85 -5.80 4.85
CA PRO A 114 -10.45 -4.77 5.68
C PRO A 114 -10.00 -3.36 5.28
N LEU A 115 -8.85 -3.23 4.59
CA LEU A 115 -8.32 -1.96 4.08
C LEU A 115 -8.95 -1.53 2.75
N ALA A 116 -9.67 -2.42 2.04
CA ALA A 116 -10.27 -2.09 0.74
C ALA A 116 -11.29 -0.94 0.84
N GLY A 117 -12.05 -0.88 1.93
CA GLY A 117 -12.99 0.23 2.19
C GLY A 117 -12.26 1.57 2.35
N GLN A 118 -11.21 1.60 3.15
CA GLN A 118 -10.40 2.79 3.36
C GLN A 118 -9.67 3.22 2.06
N ALA A 119 -9.13 2.27 1.30
CA ALA A 119 -8.50 2.54 0.02
C ALA A 119 -9.48 3.19 -0.99
N LYS A 120 -10.75 2.77 -1.02
CA LYS A 120 -11.79 3.40 -1.83
C LYS A 120 -12.06 4.86 -1.43
N LEU A 121 -12.04 5.17 -0.14
CA LEU A 121 -12.14 6.55 0.35
C LEU A 121 -10.97 7.41 -0.13
N TRP A 122 -9.74 6.90 -0.01
CA TRP A 122 -8.54 7.59 -0.50
C TRP A 122 -8.58 7.80 -2.02
N ILE A 123 -9.05 6.81 -2.78
CA ILE A 123 -9.26 6.95 -4.24
C ILE A 123 -10.22 8.12 -4.53
N GLY A 124 -11.31 8.24 -3.78
CA GLY A 124 -12.25 9.36 -3.90
C GLY A 124 -11.60 10.71 -3.63
N ILE A 125 -10.91 10.83 -2.50
CA ILE A 125 -10.20 12.06 -2.09
C ILE A 125 -9.14 12.48 -3.12
N LEU A 126 -8.32 11.54 -3.59
CA LEU A 126 -7.24 11.83 -4.54
C LEU A 126 -7.78 12.23 -5.91
N ARG A 127 -8.87 11.62 -6.39
CA ARG A 127 -9.54 12.02 -7.64
C ARG A 127 -10.12 13.42 -7.55
N GLU A 128 -10.74 13.73 -6.41
CA GLU A 128 -11.30 15.07 -6.20
C GLU A 128 -10.18 16.12 -6.13
N ASN A 129 -9.07 15.81 -5.49
CA ASN A 129 -7.90 16.67 -5.48
C ASN A 129 -7.36 16.92 -6.91
N GLU A 130 -7.26 15.89 -7.75
CA GLU A 130 -6.86 16.03 -9.15
C GLU A 130 -7.86 16.91 -9.94
N ARG A 131 -9.16 16.76 -9.69
CA ARG A 131 -10.19 17.58 -10.34
C ARG A 131 -10.04 19.05 -9.97
N LEU A 132 -9.93 19.33 -8.67
CA LEU A 132 -9.77 20.70 -8.16
C LEU A 132 -8.49 21.36 -8.67
N ASN A 133 -7.40 20.63 -8.74
CA ASN A 133 -6.14 21.17 -9.27
C ASN A 133 -6.25 21.53 -10.75
N ARG A 134 -6.95 20.75 -11.57
CA ARG A 134 -7.23 21.10 -12.96
C ARG A 134 -8.09 22.36 -13.08
N GLU A 135 -9.13 22.46 -12.25
CA GLU A 135 -10.02 23.62 -12.23
C GLU A 135 -9.26 24.91 -11.85
N ILE A 136 -8.41 24.82 -10.81
CA ILE A 136 -7.53 25.93 -10.39
C ILE A 136 -6.59 26.34 -11.54
N GLU A 137 -6.02 25.39 -12.26
CA GLU A 137 -5.14 25.69 -13.39
C GLU A 137 -5.88 26.40 -14.54
N GLU A 138 -7.11 25.97 -14.86
CA GLU A 138 -7.96 26.61 -15.86
C GLU A 138 -8.38 28.03 -15.46
N LEU A 139 -8.77 28.21 -14.19
CA LEU A 139 -9.08 29.54 -13.66
C LEU A 139 -7.87 30.48 -13.71
N ASN A 140 -6.70 30.01 -13.36
CA ASN A 140 -5.46 30.78 -13.43
C ASN A 140 -5.11 31.19 -14.86
N LYS A 141 -5.32 30.30 -15.85
CA LYS A 141 -5.16 30.63 -17.28
C LYS A 141 -6.16 31.72 -17.73
N THR A 142 -7.40 31.64 -17.25
CA THR A 142 -8.45 32.63 -17.57
C THR A 142 -8.10 33.99 -16.94
N ILE A 143 -7.70 34.01 -15.69
CA ILE A 143 -7.25 35.26 -15.00
C ILE A 143 -6.08 35.89 -15.76
N LYS A 144 -5.09 35.08 -16.17
CA LYS A 144 -3.94 35.59 -16.93
C LYS A 144 -4.35 36.23 -18.26
N LYS A 145 -5.29 35.60 -19.00
CA LYS A 145 -5.83 36.15 -20.25
C LYS A 145 -6.59 37.44 -20.01
N SER A 146 -7.45 37.52 -18.98
CA SER A 146 -8.18 38.72 -18.64
C SER A 146 -7.24 39.89 -18.32
N LYS A 147 -6.23 39.69 -17.49
CA LYS A 147 -5.22 40.70 -17.18
C LYS A 147 -4.49 41.21 -18.46
N GLN A 148 -4.20 40.32 -19.40
CA GLN A 148 -3.55 40.71 -20.63
C GLN A 148 -4.45 41.60 -21.47
N VAL A 149 -5.73 41.27 -21.56
CA VAL A 149 -6.71 42.11 -22.28
C VAL A 149 -6.87 43.51 -21.64
N ASP A 150 -6.90 43.55 -20.30
CA ASP A 150 -6.97 44.81 -19.55
C ASP A 150 -5.78 45.73 -19.87
N ILE A 151 -4.57 45.15 -19.91
CA ILE A 151 -3.33 45.88 -20.27
C ILE A 151 -3.42 46.41 -21.69
N GLU A 152 -3.84 45.58 -22.66
CA GLU A 152 -3.98 45.98 -24.05
C GLU A 152 -5.00 47.13 -24.24
N ILE A 153 -6.10 47.12 -23.47
CA ILE A 153 -7.09 48.19 -23.46
C ILE A 153 -6.49 49.48 -22.90
N GLU A 154 -5.74 49.39 -21.80
CA GLU A 154 -5.08 50.58 -21.22
C GLU A 154 -4.03 51.18 -22.16
N GLU A 155 -3.22 50.37 -22.83
CA GLU A 155 -2.25 50.82 -23.82
C GLU A 155 -2.93 51.53 -25.00
N LYS A 156 -3.98 50.95 -25.56
CA LYS A 156 -4.77 51.58 -26.65
C LYS A 156 -5.40 52.89 -26.23
N LYS A 157 -5.93 52.99 -24.98
CA LYS A 157 -6.47 54.25 -24.47
C LYS A 157 -5.41 55.35 -24.38
N LYS A 158 -4.18 54.99 -23.95
CA LYS A 158 -3.05 55.92 -23.85
C LYS A 158 -2.59 56.40 -25.24
N GLU A 159 -2.65 55.53 -26.28
CA GLU A 159 -2.31 55.90 -27.64
C GLU A 159 -3.34 56.86 -28.23
N LEU A 160 -4.62 56.65 -27.99
CA LEU A 160 -5.71 57.49 -28.47
C LEU A 160 -5.80 58.87 -27.76
N SER A 161 -5.14 59.04 -26.63
CA SER A 161 -5.13 60.29 -25.85
C SER A 161 -3.95 61.19 -26.18
N LYS A 162 -3.09 60.81 -27.10
CA LYS A 162 -1.94 61.63 -27.60
C LYS A 162 -2.30 62.29 -28.91
#